data_466c75873aac0e925aeee121a49ce999
#
_entry.id   466c75873aac0e925aeee121a49ce999
#
_cell.length_a   1.000
_cell.length_b   1.000
_cell.length_c   1.000
_cell.angle_alpha   90.00
_cell.angle_beta   90.00
_cell.angle_gamma   90.00
#
_symmetry.space_group_name_H-M   'P 1'
#
loop_
_entity.id
_entity.type
_entity.pdbx_description
1 polymer ?
#
loop_
_entity_poly.entity_id
_entity_poly.type
_entity_poly.pdbx_seq_one_letter_code
_entity_poly.pdbx_strand_id
1 'polypeptide(L)'
;MSVLEVKNLEKHFDKTKVLNDISFTLEKGQALSIIGSSGSGKTTLLRCLNFLETPDGGSISVNGEVLFDADDPATRKDSDVRRKRLHFGMVFQSFNLFPQYTALQNVTLAPELLAKEQPDYKSKKREINAAIEAEGCELL
;
A
#
# COMPACT_ATOMS: atom_id res chain seq x y z
N MET A 1 11.14 -10.70 -14.90
CA MET A 1 10.46 -9.39 -14.92
C MET A 1 10.16 -8.97 -13.49
N SER A 2 10.68 -7.85 -13.06
CA SER A 2 10.50 -7.38 -11.69
C SER A 2 9.05 -6.96 -11.42
N VAL A 3 8.52 -7.43 -10.30
CA VAL A 3 7.19 -7.03 -9.81
C VAL A 3 7.27 -5.68 -9.12
N LEU A 4 8.35 -5.43 -8.39
CA LEU A 4 8.62 -4.16 -7.72
C LEU A 4 10.03 -3.68 -8.08
N GLU A 5 10.14 -2.44 -8.46
CA GLU A 5 11.42 -1.76 -8.71
C GLU A 5 11.43 -0.45 -7.93
N VAL A 6 12.43 -0.28 -7.09
CA VAL A 6 12.69 0.94 -6.31
C VAL A 6 14.06 1.47 -6.71
N LYS A 7 14.12 2.74 -7.07
CA LYS A 7 15.37 3.41 -7.49
C LYS A 7 15.59 4.68 -6.71
N ASN A 8 16.77 4.79 -6.13
CA ASN A 8 17.31 6.00 -5.49
C ASN A 8 16.31 6.63 -4.50
N LEU A 9 15.58 5.80 -3.75
CA LEU A 9 14.55 6.28 -2.84
C LEU A 9 15.16 7.06 -1.69
N GLU A 10 14.63 8.25 -1.47
CA GLU A 10 15.06 9.15 -0.41
C GLU A 10 13.89 9.64 0.41
N LYS A 11 14.11 9.79 1.72
CA LYS A 11 13.15 10.39 2.64
C LYS A 11 13.86 11.16 3.74
N HIS A 12 13.37 12.37 3.97
CA HIS A 12 13.83 13.25 5.03
C HIS A 12 12.68 13.52 6.02
N PHE A 13 13.04 13.68 7.27
CA PHE A 13 12.18 14.28 8.29
C PHE A 13 12.96 15.44 8.91
N ASP A 14 12.48 16.66 8.70
CA ASP A 14 13.16 17.89 9.04
C ASP A 14 14.58 17.91 8.46
N LYS A 15 15.60 17.90 9.33
CA LYS A 15 17.01 17.90 8.94
C LYS A 15 17.63 16.50 8.86
N THR A 16 16.87 15.45 9.16
CA THR A 16 17.37 14.08 9.22
C THR A 16 17.00 13.31 7.97
N LYS A 17 18.01 12.84 7.23
CA LYS A 17 17.84 11.93 6.10
C LYS A 17 17.69 10.51 6.63
N VAL A 18 16.48 9.95 6.53
CA VAL A 18 16.15 8.63 7.06
C VAL A 18 16.37 7.55 6.01
N LEU A 19 15.98 7.81 4.75
CA LEU A 19 16.30 6.96 3.61
C LEU A 19 17.25 7.70 2.69
N ASN A 20 18.36 7.04 2.34
CA ASN A 20 19.41 7.61 1.53
C ASN A 20 19.75 6.66 0.39
N ASP A 21 19.29 7.01 -0.81
CA ASP A 21 19.61 6.29 -2.05
C ASP A 21 19.34 4.78 -1.99
N ILE A 22 18.13 4.41 -1.58
CA ILE A 22 17.73 3.01 -1.47
C ILE A 22 17.24 2.51 -2.83
N SER A 23 17.90 1.47 -3.35
CA SER A 23 17.54 0.84 -4.62
C SER A 23 17.50 -0.67 -4.48
N PHE A 24 16.45 -1.30 -4.99
CA PHE A 24 16.30 -2.74 -5.08
C PHE A 24 15.22 -3.14 -6.06
N THR A 25 15.24 -4.40 -6.46
CA THR A 25 14.20 -5.02 -7.29
C THR A 25 13.70 -6.28 -6.62
N LEU A 26 12.44 -6.62 -6.87
CA LEU A 26 11.80 -7.83 -6.38
C LEU A 26 11.10 -8.53 -7.56
N GLU A 27 11.47 -9.78 -7.79
CA GLU A 27 10.87 -10.63 -8.81
C GLU A 27 9.64 -11.37 -8.23
N LYS A 28 8.77 -11.83 -9.12
CA LYS A 28 7.60 -12.61 -8.71
C LYS A 28 8.02 -13.87 -7.93
N GLY A 29 7.40 -14.06 -6.77
CA GLY A 29 7.69 -15.21 -5.88
C GLY A 29 8.90 -15.05 -4.98
N GLN A 30 9.61 -13.92 -5.04
CA GLN A 30 10.70 -13.63 -4.12
C GLN A 30 10.19 -12.95 -2.84
N ALA A 31 10.95 -13.14 -1.77
CA ALA A 31 10.80 -12.40 -0.52
C ALA A 31 12.07 -11.61 -0.23
N LEU A 32 11.90 -10.35 0.17
CA LEU A 32 12.99 -9.48 0.59
C LEU A 32 12.91 -9.23 2.09
N SER A 33 13.98 -9.55 2.81
CA SER A 33 14.10 -9.25 4.23
C SER A 33 14.86 -7.94 4.44
N ILE A 34 14.27 -7.05 5.23
CA ILE A 34 14.88 -5.77 5.60
C ILE A 34 15.33 -5.86 7.05
N ILE A 35 16.64 -5.83 7.28
CA ILE A 35 17.26 -6.02 8.60
C ILE A 35 18.00 -4.73 8.97
N GLY A 36 17.92 -4.35 10.23
CA GLY A 36 18.62 -3.19 10.76
C GLY A 36 18.24 -2.90 12.21
N SER A 37 18.98 -2.03 12.87
CA SER A 37 18.68 -1.58 14.22
C SER A 37 17.38 -0.77 14.30
N SER A 38 16.84 -0.62 15.51
CA SER A 38 15.71 0.29 15.74
C SER A 38 16.06 1.71 15.31
N GLY A 39 15.14 2.38 14.61
CA GLY A 39 15.37 3.74 14.09
C GLY A 39 16.19 3.82 12.81
N SER A 40 16.55 2.69 12.18
CA SER A 40 17.32 2.67 10.92
C SER A 40 16.52 3.00 9.65
N GLY A 41 15.21 3.25 9.77
CA GLY A 41 14.37 3.63 8.63
C GLY A 41 13.57 2.48 7.99
N LYS A 42 13.58 1.27 8.55
CA LYS A 42 12.83 0.11 8.00
C LYS A 42 11.34 0.40 7.86
N THR A 43 10.71 0.91 8.91
CA THR A 43 9.28 1.27 8.89
C THR A 43 9.01 2.40 7.92
N THR A 44 9.89 3.38 7.83
CA THR A 44 9.79 4.50 6.87
C THR A 44 9.84 3.99 5.44
N LEU A 45 10.72 3.04 5.13
CA LEU A 45 10.78 2.42 3.81
C LEU A 45 9.45 1.73 3.45
N LEU A 46 8.92 0.91 4.36
CA LEU A 46 7.62 0.24 4.12
C LEU A 46 6.47 1.24 3.96
N ARG A 47 6.47 2.33 4.72
CA ARG A 47 5.47 3.40 4.57
C ARG A 47 5.57 4.13 3.25
N CYS A 48 6.78 4.36 2.75
CA CYS A 48 6.98 4.94 1.42
C CYS A 48 6.48 4.01 0.31
N LEU A 49 6.75 2.70 0.42
CA LEU A 49 6.27 1.71 -0.55
C LEU A 49 4.74 1.64 -0.60
N ASN A 50 4.08 1.78 0.53
CA ASN A 50 2.61 1.75 0.65
C ASN A 50 1.97 3.16 0.54
N PHE A 51 2.73 4.17 0.17
CA PHE A 51 2.24 5.56 0.04
C PHE A 51 1.56 6.13 1.31
N LEU A 52 1.91 5.63 2.48
CA LEU A 52 1.58 6.25 3.78
C LEU A 52 2.49 7.43 4.08
N GLU A 53 3.69 7.41 3.51
CA GLU A 53 4.64 8.52 3.48
C GLU A 53 5.00 8.79 2.03
N THR A 54 5.11 10.05 1.65
CA THR A 54 5.57 10.44 0.31
C THR A 54 7.09 10.52 0.31
N PRO A 55 7.79 9.77 -0.55
CA PRO A 55 9.24 9.92 -0.70
C PRO A 55 9.62 11.33 -1.18
N ASP A 56 10.82 11.78 -0.85
CA ASP A 56 11.37 13.06 -1.30
C ASP A 56 12.20 12.93 -2.58
N GLY A 57 12.72 11.73 -2.85
CA GLY A 57 13.48 11.43 -4.05
C GLY A 57 13.30 10.00 -4.53
N GLY A 58 13.70 9.75 -5.76
CA GLY A 58 13.66 8.43 -6.38
C GLY A 58 12.35 8.06 -7.04
N SER A 59 12.20 6.78 -7.37
CA SER A 59 11.02 6.26 -8.04
C SER A 59 10.61 4.88 -7.52
N ILE A 60 9.32 4.59 -7.66
CA ILE A 60 8.70 3.30 -7.31
C ILE A 60 7.85 2.85 -8.50
N SER A 61 8.14 1.66 -9.02
CA SER A 61 7.38 1.04 -10.12
C SER A 61 6.90 -0.35 -9.71
N VAL A 62 5.69 -0.69 -10.13
CA VAL A 62 5.08 -2.02 -9.91
C VAL A 62 4.61 -2.58 -11.24
N ASN A 63 5.05 -3.79 -11.57
CA ASN A 63 4.74 -4.46 -12.84
C ASN A 63 5.02 -3.59 -14.09
N GLY A 64 6.08 -2.75 -14.02
CA GLY A 64 6.45 -1.83 -15.10
C GLY A 64 5.66 -0.51 -15.11
N GLU A 65 4.65 -0.35 -14.26
CA GLU A 65 3.93 0.92 -14.09
C GLU A 65 4.63 1.79 -13.04
N VAL A 66 4.98 3.02 -13.42
CA VAL A 66 5.56 4.00 -12.48
C VAL A 66 4.45 4.57 -11.60
N LEU A 67 4.47 4.22 -10.33
CA LEU A 67 3.51 4.72 -9.34
C LEU A 67 3.96 6.04 -8.70
N PHE A 68 5.25 6.22 -8.57
CA PHE A 68 5.84 7.43 -8.02
C PHE A 68 7.17 7.72 -8.70
N ASP A 69 7.38 8.98 -9.06
CA ASP A 69 8.65 9.52 -9.52
C ASP A 69 8.81 10.94 -8.95
N ALA A 70 9.91 11.17 -8.25
CA ALA A 70 10.17 12.47 -7.63
C ALA A 70 10.32 13.59 -8.67
N ASP A 71 10.77 13.26 -9.87
CA ASP A 71 10.97 14.22 -10.97
C ASP A 71 9.68 14.46 -11.79
N ASP A 72 8.65 13.63 -11.59
CA ASP A 72 7.36 13.79 -12.26
C ASP A 72 6.24 14.23 -11.30
N PRO A 73 5.86 15.53 -11.31
CA PRO A 73 4.80 16.05 -10.45
C PRO A 73 3.44 15.36 -10.67
N ALA A 74 3.18 14.78 -11.84
CA ALA A 74 1.94 14.09 -12.13
C ALA A 74 1.74 12.85 -11.24
N THR A 75 2.83 12.21 -10.81
CA THR A 75 2.81 11.04 -9.94
C THR A 75 2.54 11.37 -8.47
N ARG A 76 2.58 12.66 -8.09
CA ARG A 76 2.44 13.12 -6.70
C ARG A 76 1.01 13.50 -6.33
N LYS A 77 0.04 13.37 -7.24
CA LYS A 77 -1.35 13.78 -6.99
C LYS A 77 -2.00 12.89 -5.94
N ASP A 78 -2.52 13.50 -4.90
CA ASP A 78 -3.24 12.82 -3.81
C ASP A 78 -4.48 12.06 -4.28
N SER A 79 -5.11 12.51 -5.38
CA SER A 79 -6.27 11.83 -5.97
C SER A 79 -5.97 10.38 -6.38
N ASP A 80 -4.73 10.09 -6.75
CA ASP A 80 -4.31 8.77 -7.24
C ASP A 80 -3.72 7.88 -6.13
N VAL A 81 -3.46 8.42 -4.95
CA VAL A 81 -2.83 7.69 -3.83
C VAL A 81 -3.66 6.47 -3.42
N ARG A 82 -4.98 6.57 -3.40
CA ARG A 82 -5.86 5.43 -3.10
C ARG A 82 -5.67 4.29 -4.09
N ARG A 83 -5.63 4.61 -5.38
CA ARG A 83 -5.41 3.62 -6.45
C ARG A 83 -4.03 2.98 -6.34
N LYS A 84 -3.00 3.76 -6.06
CA LYS A 84 -1.62 3.27 -5.89
C LYS A 84 -1.50 2.32 -4.70
N ARG A 85 -2.19 2.60 -3.60
CA ARG A 85 -2.21 1.73 -2.42
C ARG A 85 -2.82 0.36 -2.69
N LEU A 86 -3.66 0.20 -3.70
CA LEU A 86 -4.22 -1.11 -4.06
C LEU A 86 -3.19 -2.10 -4.59
N HIS A 87 -2.02 -1.62 -5.01
CA HIS A 87 -0.91 -2.50 -5.43
C HIS A 87 -0.18 -3.17 -4.26
N PHE A 88 -0.41 -2.71 -3.01
CA PHE A 88 0.28 -3.17 -1.83
C PHE A 88 -0.70 -3.55 -0.73
N GLY A 89 -0.42 -4.67 -0.06
CA GLY A 89 -0.99 -4.96 1.26
C GLY A 89 0.04 -4.63 2.34
N MET A 90 -0.40 -4.14 3.49
CA MET A 90 0.48 -3.87 4.62
C MET A 90 -0.02 -4.62 5.86
N VAL A 91 0.87 -5.41 6.46
CA VAL A 91 0.64 -6.06 7.73
C VAL A 91 1.41 -5.29 8.80
N PHE A 92 0.69 -4.76 9.79
CA PHE A 92 1.30 -3.99 10.87
C PHE A 92 1.78 -4.91 11.99
N GLN A 93 2.71 -4.41 12.80
CA GLN A 93 3.23 -5.13 13.97
C GLN A 93 2.15 -5.33 15.04
N SER A 94 1.22 -4.37 15.20
CA SER A 94 0.01 -4.51 15.99
C SER A 94 -1.16 -4.94 15.10
N PHE A 95 -2.17 -5.58 15.67
CA PHE A 95 -3.30 -6.11 14.89
C PHE A 95 -4.10 -5.04 14.15
N ASN A 96 -4.13 -3.79 14.65
CA ASN A 96 -4.82 -2.64 14.05
C ASN A 96 -6.29 -2.95 13.66
N LEU A 97 -6.97 -3.72 14.49
CA LEU A 97 -8.39 -4.03 14.32
C LEU A 97 -9.25 -2.92 14.89
N PHE A 98 -10.39 -2.71 14.27
CA PHE A 98 -11.42 -1.82 14.81
C PHE A 98 -12.16 -2.54 15.95
N PRO A 99 -12.00 -2.12 17.20
CA PRO A 99 -12.55 -2.84 18.36
C PRO A 99 -14.09 -2.84 18.41
N GLN A 100 -14.72 -1.87 17.74
CA GLN A 100 -16.16 -1.75 17.63
C GLN A 100 -16.78 -2.67 16.57
N TYR A 101 -15.95 -3.34 15.77
CA TYR A 101 -16.39 -4.22 14.69
C TYR A 101 -16.17 -5.70 15.05
N THR A 102 -17.02 -6.56 14.52
CA THR A 102 -16.82 -8.02 14.58
C THR A 102 -15.63 -8.43 13.71
N ALA A 103 -15.17 -9.67 13.86
CA ALA A 103 -14.13 -10.23 13.01
C ALA A 103 -14.51 -10.14 11.52
N LEU A 104 -15.72 -10.54 11.18
CA LEU A 104 -16.24 -10.45 9.81
C LEU A 104 -16.25 -9.00 9.29
N GLN A 105 -16.73 -8.06 10.08
CA GLN A 105 -16.74 -6.64 9.70
C GLN A 105 -15.34 -6.05 9.48
N ASN A 106 -14.36 -6.48 10.27
CA ASN A 106 -12.97 -6.07 10.06
C ASN A 106 -12.42 -6.60 8.72
N VAL A 107 -12.78 -7.82 8.34
CA VAL A 107 -12.35 -8.44 7.07
C VAL A 107 -13.06 -7.81 5.87
N THR A 108 -14.35 -7.53 5.97
CA THR A 108 -15.17 -7.05 4.85
C THR A 108 -15.11 -5.54 4.63
N LEU A 109 -14.56 -4.77 5.57
CA LEU A 109 -14.58 -3.30 5.53
C LEU A 109 -13.94 -2.73 4.25
N ALA A 110 -12.74 -3.17 3.90
CA ALA A 110 -12.04 -2.65 2.73
C ALA A 110 -12.74 -3.02 1.41
N PRO A 111 -13.13 -4.28 1.16
CA PRO A 111 -13.94 -4.64 0.01
C PRO A 111 -15.25 -3.86 -0.10
N GLU A 112 -15.95 -3.64 1.01
CA GLU A 112 -17.18 -2.85 1.02
C GLU A 112 -16.97 -1.38 0.63
N LEU A 113 -15.89 -0.77 1.11
CA LEU A 113 -15.55 0.61 0.74
C LEU A 113 -15.20 0.73 -0.73
N LEU A 114 -14.43 -0.22 -1.28
CA LEU A 114 -14.09 -0.26 -2.70
C LEU A 114 -15.32 -0.50 -3.58
N ALA A 115 -16.22 -1.38 -3.15
CA ALA A 115 -17.46 -1.65 -3.87
C ALA A 115 -18.34 -0.40 -3.99
N LYS A 116 -18.40 0.45 -2.96
CA LYS A 116 -19.16 1.71 -2.97
C LYS A 116 -18.70 2.70 -4.02
N GLU A 117 -17.46 2.60 -4.48
CA GLU A 117 -16.90 3.45 -5.53
C GLU A 117 -17.32 3.01 -6.95
N GLN A 118 -17.89 1.80 -7.10
CA GLN A 118 -18.35 1.30 -8.39
C GLN A 118 -19.63 2.00 -8.87
N PRO A 119 -19.74 2.33 -10.17
CA PRO A 119 -20.91 3.07 -10.69
C PRO A 119 -22.24 2.34 -10.51
N ASP A 120 -22.22 1.00 -10.52
CA ASP A 120 -23.40 0.14 -10.42
C ASP A 120 -23.70 -0.35 -9.00
N TYR A 121 -22.92 0.09 -8.00
CA TYR A 121 -23.09 -0.34 -6.61
C TYR A 121 -24.51 -0.14 -6.09
N LYS A 122 -25.12 1.02 -6.38
CA LYS A 122 -26.48 1.33 -5.88
C LYS A 122 -27.54 0.37 -6.39
N SER A 123 -27.40 -0.09 -7.65
CA SER A 123 -28.35 -1.03 -8.29
C SER A 123 -28.12 -2.48 -7.86
N LYS A 124 -26.87 -2.85 -7.58
CA LYS A 124 -26.45 -4.22 -7.23
C LYS A 124 -26.02 -4.40 -5.78
N LYS A 125 -26.32 -3.44 -4.92
CA LYS A 125 -25.84 -3.41 -3.52
C LYS A 125 -26.04 -4.73 -2.77
N ARG A 126 -27.20 -5.38 -2.92
CA ARG A 126 -27.48 -6.64 -2.23
C ARG A 126 -26.58 -7.78 -2.68
N GLU A 127 -26.38 -7.92 -4.00
CA GLU A 127 -25.54 -8.99 -4.58
C GLU A 127 -24.08 -8.79 -4.21
N ILE A 128 -23.57 -7.55 -4.33
CA ILE A 128 -22.19 -7.21 -4.03
C ILE A 128 -21.89 -7.44 -2.54
N ASN A 129 -22.72 -6.97 -1.65
CA ASN A 129 -22.51 -7.15 -0.21
C ASN A 129 -22.62 -8.62 0.21
N ALA A 130 -23.53 -9.39 -0.37
CA ALA A 130 -23.63 -10.83 -0.11
C ALA A 130 -22.37 -11.58 -0.57
N ALA A 131 -21.82 -11.23 -1.73
CA ALA A 131 -20.57 -11.81 -2.23
C ALA A 131 -19.37 -11.48 -1.34
N ILE A 132 -19.24 -10.23 -0.89
CA ILE A 132 -18.18 -9.78 0.02
C ILE A 132 -18.28 -10.50 1.36
N GLU A 133 -19.48 -10.64 1.92
CA GLU A 133 -19.70 -11.33 3.19
C GLU A 133 -19.36 -12.82 3.09
N ALA A 134 -19.74 -13.49 2.00
CA ALA A 134 -19.41 -14.89 1.74
C ALA A 134 -17.90 -15.09 1.64
N GLU A 135 -17.19 -14.26 0.89
CA GLU A 135 -15.73 -14.30 0.78
C GLU A 135 -15.05 -14.02 2.12
N GLY A 136 -15.56 -13.04 2.87
CA GLY A 136 -15.05 -12.73 4.21
C GLY A 136 -15.21 -13.89 5.19
N CYS A 137 -16.31 -14.64 5.13
CA CYS A 137 -16.52 -15.84 5.93
C CYS A 137 -15.55 -16.97 5.56
N GLU A 138 -15.19 -17.11 4.29
CA GLU A 138 -14.21 -18.11 3.85
C GLU A 138 -12.79 -17.82 4.34
N LEU A 139 -12.46 -16.54 4.57
CA LEU A 139 -11.16 -16.09 5.06
C LEU A 139 -10.99 -16.24 6.58
N LEU A 140 -12.06 -16.43 7.32
CA LEU A 140 -12.06 -16.61 8.77
C LEU A 140 -12.07 -18.09 9.19
#